data_802a4f05d6162caff4098f1c63591042
#
_entry.id   802a4f05d6162caff4098f1c63591042
#
_cell.length_a   1.000
_cell.length_b   1.000
_cell.length_c   1.000
_cell.angle_alpha   90.00
_cell.angle_beta   90.00
_cell.angle_gamma   90.00
#
_symmetry.space_group_name_H-M   'P 1'
#
loop_
_entity.id
_entity.type
_entity.pdbx_description
1 polymer ?
#
loop_
_entity_poly.entity_id
_entity_poly.type
_entity_poly.pdbx_seq_one_letter_code
_entity_poly.pdbx_strand_id
1 'polypeptide(L)'
;SELKHLEYFYFHNCLYDYVWKNNQRRHLEKIDTMDIINKYSSDYKVIFVGDATMSPYEILSVGGSVEYNNTEPGAIWINRILDHFKKVIWLNPEPHGIWQYRQSVGIVKELLRGKMYPVTLAGLERAMNELSK
;
A
#
# COMPACT_ATOMS: atom_id res chain seq x y z
N SER A 1 17.58 -3.44 14.82
CA SER A 1 18.50 -3.48 13.69
C SER A 1 18.44 -2.17 12.90
N GLU A 2 19.54 -1.84 12.28
CA GLU A 2 19.65 -0.61 11.50
C GLU A 2 18.99 -0.76 10.15
N LEU A 3 18.40 0.35 9.65
CA LEU A 3 17.96 0.44 8.28
C LEU A 3 19.18 0.55 7.38
N LYS A 4 19.37 -0.42 6.50
CA LYS A 4 20.51 -0.44 5.58
C LYS A 4 20.19 0.17 4.23
N HIS A 5 18.93 0.16 3.85
CA HIS A 5 18.48 0.65 2.55
C HIS A 5 17.00 1.02 2.66
N LEU A 6 16.66 2.18 2.15
CA LEU A 6 15.29 2.69 2.19
C LEU A 6 14.96 3.33 0.84
N GLU A 7 13.85 2.90 0.25
CA GLU A 7 13.36 3.43 -1.01
C GLU A 7 11.93 3.90 -0.83
N TYR A 8 11.57 4.99 -1.51
CA TYR A 8 10.23 5.56 -1.49
C TYR A 8 9.62 5.49 -2.88
N PHE A 9 8.35 5.13 -2.91
CA PHE A 9 7.54 5.16 -4.13
C PHE A 9 6.19 5.78 -3.78
N TYR A 10 5.53 6.40 -4.75
CA TYR A 10 4.30 7.14 -4.52
C TYR A 10 3.19 6.57 -5.38
N PHE A 11 1.99 6.46 -4.81
CA PHE A 11 0.79 6.04 -5.52
C PHE A 11 -0.38 6.93 -5.13
N HIS A 12 -1.45 6.88 -5.92
CA HIS A 12 -2.66 7.66 -5.65
C HIS A 12 -3.81 6.70 -5.33
N ASN A 13 -4.37 6.83 -4.15
CA ASN A 13 -5.48 6.04 -3.62
C ASN A 13 -5.16 4.56 -3.47
N CYS A 14 -4.98 3.82 -4.56
CA CYS A 14 -4.69 2.40 -4.55
C CYS A 14 -3.44 2.08 -5.38
N LEU A 15 -2.89 0.90 -5.15
CA LEU A 15 -1.76 0.41 -5.92
C LEU A 15 -2.27 -0.17 -7.25
N TYR A 16 -1.57 0.17 -8.34
CA TYR A 16 -1.86 -0.34 -9.68
C TYR A 16 -0.57 -0.81 -10.36
N ASP A 17 -0.57 -0.89 -11.69
CA ASP A 17 0.56 -1.42 -12.45
C ASP A 17 1.77 -0.49 -12.51
N TYR A 18 1.62 0.77 -12.10
CA TYR A 18 2.76 1.67 -11.97
C TYR A 18 2.66 2.54 -10.72
N VAL A 19 3.80 3.04 -10.29
CA VAL A 19 3.95 4.01 -9.21
C VAL A 19 4.86 5.13 -9.70
N TRP A 20 5.11 6.13 -8.86
CA TRP A 20 5.98 7.26 -9.22
C TRP A 20 7.17 7.35 -8.29
N LYS A 21 8.29 7.87 -8.80
CA LYS A 21 9.48 8.13 -8.00
C LYS A 21 9.30 9.31 -7.05
N ASN A 22 8.40 10.24 -7.39
CA ASN A 22 8.18 11.43 -6.58
C ASN A 22 6.69 11.74 -6.46
N ASN A 23 6.36 12.61 -5.51
CA ASN A 23 4.96 12.93 -5.18
C ASN A 23 4.28 13.85 -6.21
N GLN A 24 5.01 14.44 -7.15
CA GLN A 24 4.39 15.20 -8.24
C GLN A 24 3.74 14.29 -9.28
N ARG A 25 4.07 13.01 -9.28
CA ARG A 25 3.47 11.99 -10.14
C ARG A 25 3.54 12.36 -11.63
N ARG A 26 4.72 12.79 -12.05
CA ARG A 26 4.97 13.14 -13.46
C ARG A 26 5.09 11.88 -14.30
N HIS A 27 4.59 11.93 -15.53
CA HIS A 27 4.62 10.78 -16.43
C HIS A 27 6.03 10.17 -16.58
N LEU A 28 7.06 11.00 -16.72
CA LEU A 28 8.44 10.53 -16.89
C LEU A 28 9.02 9.90 -15.61
N GLU A 29 8.33 10.04 -14.47
CA GLU A 29 8.78 9.49 -13.19
C GLU A 29 8.06 8.19 -12.84
N LYS A 30 7.33 7.61 -13.77
CA LYS A 30 6.63 6.34 -13.56
C LYS A 30 7.59 5.17 -13.53
N ILE A 31 7.28 4.22 -12.68
CA ILE A 31 8.01 2.94 -12.57
C ILE A 31 6.96 1.84 -12.57
N ASP A 32 7.17 0.80 -13.36
CA ASP A 32 6.28 -0.36 -13.33
C ASP A 32 6.34 -1.05 -11.97
N THR A 33 5.19 -1.34 -11.41
CA THR A 33 5.09 -2.05 -10.12
C THR A 33 5.78 -3.41 -10.20
N MET A 34 5.66 -4.10 -11.35
CA MET A 34 6.35 -5.38 -11.54
C MET A 34 7.88 -5.25 -11.48
N ASP A 35 8.43 -4.12 -11.93
CA ASP A 35 9.87 -3.90 -11.85
C ASP A 35 10.33 -3.82 -10.39
N ILE A 36 9.52 -3.22 -9.53
CA ILE A 36 9.81 -3.17 -8.09
C ILE A 36 9.78 -4.59 -7.51
N ILE A 37 8.75 -5.36 -7.82
CA ILE A 37 8.63 -6.73 -7.34
C ILE A 37 9.81 -7.58 -7.80
N ASN A 38 10.25 -7.40 -9.04
CA ASN A 38 11.36 -8.17 -9.59
C ASN A 38 12.73 -7.70 -9.10
N LYS A 39 12.86 -6.43 -8.73
CA LYS A 39 14.13 -5.85 -8.29
C LYS A 39 14.47 -6.20 -6.85
N TYR A 40 13.48 -6.18 -5.97
CA TYR A 40 13.72 -6.33 -4.53
C TYR A 40 13.39 -7.75 -4.07
N SER A 41 14.28 -8.33 -3.27
CA SER A 41 14.06 -9.68 -2.74
C SER A 41 12.90 -9.70 -1.75
N SER A 42 12.36 -10.90 -1.51
CA SER A 42 11.25 -11.10 -0.59
C SER A 42 11.55 -10.70 0.86
N ASP A 43 12.84 -10.50 1.20
CA ASP A 43 13.25 -10.10 2.54
C ASP A 43 13.10 -8.59 2.80
N TYR A 44 12.90 -7.80 1.75
CA TYR A 44 12.55 -6.39 1.94
C TYR A 44 11.20 -6.30 2.62
N LYS A 45 11.07 -5.35 3.54
CA LYS A 45 9.81 -5.06 4.22
C LYS A 45 9.10 -3.93 3.48
N VAL A 46 7.79 -4.06 3.33
CA VAL A 46 6.99 -3.06 2.63
C VAL A 46 6.06 -2.37 3.63
N ILE A 47 6.08 -1.06 3.60
CA ILE A 47 5.18 -0.24 4.40
C ILE A 47 4.38 0.64 3.44
N PHE A 48 3.10 0.36 3.32
CA PHE A 48 2.17 1.28 2.66
C PHE A 48 1.82 2.40 3.63
N VAL A 49 1.71 3.62 3.13
CA VAL A 49 1.26 4.77 3.93
C VAL A 49 0.17 5.49 3.16
N GLY A 50 -1.02 5.55 3.70
CA GLY A 50 -2.13 6.23 3.06
C GLY A 50 -3.42 6.09 3.87
N ASP A 51 -4.41 6.92 3.55
CA ASP A 51 -5.67 6.92 4.29
C ASP A 51 -6.61 5.78 3.87
N ALA A 52 -6.33 5.11 2.74
CA ALA A 52 -7.13 4.02 2.19
C ALA A 52 -8.59 4.44 1.91
N THR A 53 -8.83 5.75 1.74
CA THR A 53 -10.17 6.30 1.48
C THR A 53 -10.34 6.53 -0.01
N MET A 54 -11.22 5.74 -0.61
CA MET A 54 -11.48 5.78 -2.05
C MET A 54 -12.79 5.05 -2.35
N SER A 55 -13.26 5.16 -3.59
CA SER A 55 -14.36 4.30 -4.04
C SER A 55 -13.92 2.84 -3.99
N PRO A 56 -14.78 1.93 -3.51
CA PRO A 56 -14.47 0.49 -3.58
C PRO A 56 -14.15 0.00 -4.99
N TYR A 57 -14.66 0.66 -6.02
CA TYR A 57 -14.35 0.33 -7.41
C TYR A 57 -12.86 0.47 -7.72
N GLU A 58 -12.17 1.40 -7.08
CA GLU A 58 -10.72 1.55 -7.28
C GLU A 58 -9.94 0.33 -6.80
N ILE A 59 -10.48 -0.37 -5.81
CA ILE A 59 -9.82 -1.55 -5.23
C ILE A 59 -10.24 -2.82 -5.97
N LEU A 60 -11.52 -2.92 -6.32
CA LEU A 60 -12.14 -4.20 -6.71
C LEU A 60 -12.45 -4.33 -8.20
N SER A 61 -12.42 -3.24 -8.96
CA SER A 61 -12.94 -3.24 -10.33
C SER A 61 -11.88 -2.88 -11.37
N VAL A 62 -11.96 -3.54 -12.52
CA VAL A 62 -11.25 -3.12 -13.72
C VAL A 62 -11.80 -1.75 -14.14
N GLY A 63 -10.92 -0.81 -14.48
CA GLY A 63 -11.32 0.54 -14.86
C GLY A 63 -11.83 1.39 -13.71
N GLY A 64 -11.65 0.96 -12.45
CA GLY A 64 -12.12 1.68 -11.27
C GLY A 64 -11.23 2.84 -10.83
N SER A 65 -10.00 2.92 -11.34
CA SER A 65 -9.08 3.99 -10.98
C SER A 65 -9.57 5.35 -11.47
N VAL A 66 -9.38 6.39 -10.65
CA VAL A 66 -9.65 7.78 -11.06
C VAL A 66 -8.55 8.36 -11.94
N GLU A 67 -7.39 7.70 -12.03
CA GLU A 67 -6.24 8.20 -12.78
C GLU A 67 -6.27 7.76 -14.25
N TYR A 68 -6.73 6.54 -14.51
CA TYR A 68 -6.69 5.97 -15.86
C TYR A 68 -7.56 4.71 -15.89
N ASN A 69 -7.73 4.13 -17.07
CA ASN A 69 -8.50 2.90 -17.24
C ASN A 69 -7.60 1.68 -16.95
N ASN A 70 -7.51 1.30 -15.69
CA ASN A 70 -6.66 0.19 -15.25
C ASN A 70 -7.23 -1.16 -15.73
N THR A 71 -6.33 -2.05 -16.17
CA THR A 71 -6.70 -3.37 -16.68
C THR A 71 -6.88 -4.40 -15.58
N GLU A 72 -6.30 -4.16 -14.40
CA GLU A 72 -6.43 -5.03 -13.24
C GLU A 72 -6.81 -4.22 -12.01
N PRO A 73 -7.70 -4.78 -11.15
CA PRO A 73 -8.08 -4.10 -9.90
C PRO A 73 -6.89 -3.87 -8.97
N GLY A 74 -6.97 -2.81 -8.16
CA GLY A 74 -5.95 -2.53 -7.16
C GLY A 74 -5.70 -3.69 -6.20
N ALA A 75 -6.75 -4.44 -5.85
CA ALA A 75 -6.60 -5.59 -4.96
C ALA A 75 -5.63 -6.64 -5.52
N ILE A 76 -5.63 -6.85 -6.84
CA ILE A 76 -4.70 -7.79 -7.48
C ILE A 76 -3.26 -7.35 -7.25
N TRP A 77 -3.00 -6.05 -7.39
CA TRP A 77 -1.65 -5.50 -7.20
C TRP A 77 -1.20 -5.57 -5.75
N ILE A 78 -2.10 -5.26 -4.80
CA ILE A 78 -1.79 -5.42 -3.38
C ILE A 78 -1.47 -6.88 -3.07
N ASN A 79 -2.24 -7.82 -3.61
CA ASN A 79 -1.99 -9.24 -3.41
C ASN A 79 -0.66 -9.70 -3.99
N ARG A 80 -0.23 -9.16 -5.14
CA ARG A 80 1.09 -9.46 -5.70
C ARG A 80 2.22 -9.03 -4.77
N ILE A 81 2.07 -7.86 -4.15
CA ILE A 81 3.03 -7.40 -3.13
C ILE A 81 3.05 -8.35 -1.93
N LEU A 82 1.86 -8.72 -1.44
CA LEU A 82 1.73 -9.62 -0.30
C LEU A 82 2.32 -11.01 -0.59
N ASP A 83 2.17 -11.49 -1.82
CA ASP A 83 2.67 -12.81 -2.22
C ASP A 83 4.19 -12.84 -2.34
N HIS A 84 4.79 -11.72 -2.73
CA HIS A 84 6.24 -11.66 -2.94
C HIS A 84 7.01 -11.32 -1.66
N PHE A 85 6.59 -10.30 -0.92
CA PHE A 85 7.30 -9.83 0.25
C PHE A 85 6.80 -10.51 1.53
N LYS A 86 7.72 -10.92 2.39
CA LYS A 86 7.38 -11.66 3.62
C LYS A 86 6.70 -10.78 4.68
N LYS A 87 7.03 -9.49 4.69
CA LYS A 87 6.50 -8.55 5.69
C LYS A 87 5.93 -7.32 4.98
N VAL A 88 4.63 -7.15 5.09
CA VAL A 88 3.91 -6.02 4.50
C VAL A 88 2.91 -5.50 5.53
N ILE A 89 2.94 -4.21 5.78
CA ILE A 89 1.98 -3.53 6.65
C ILE A 89 1.46 -2.26 5.99
N TRP A 90 0.40 -1.72 6.55
CA TRP A 90 -0.18 -0.44 6.13
C TRP A 90 -0.28 0.48 7.33
N LEU A 91 0.26 1.69 7.21
CA LEU A 91 0.10 2.75 8.20
C LEU A 91 -0.95 3.73 7.68
N ASN A 92 -2.01 3.92 8.43
CA ASN A 92 -3.10 4.81 8.07
C ASN A 92 -3.08 6.05 8.97
N PRO A 93 -2.84 7.26 8.40
CA PRO A 93 -2.74 8.48 9.19
C PRO A 93 -4.08 9.04 9.67
N GLU A 94 -5.22 8.55 9.15
CA GLU A 94 -6.52 8.99 9.63
C GLU A 94 -6.78 8.46 11.04
N PRO A 95 -7.48 9.24 11.90
CA PRO A 95 -7.83 8.77 13.24
C PRO A 95 -8.53 7.41 13.21
N HIS A 96 -8.07 6.50 14.05
CA HIS A 96 -8.59 5.12 14.06
C HIS A 96 -10.11 5.07 14.21
N GLY A 97 -10.68 5.97 15.00
CA GLY A 97 -12.13 5.98 15.26
C GLY A 97 -13.00 6.23 14.04
N ILE A 98 -12.46 6.82 12.97
CA ILE A 98 -13.24 7.07 11.76
C ILE A 98 -13.11 5.96 10.71
N TRP A 99 -12.19 5.00 10.89
CA TRP A 99 -12.01 3.91 9.92
C TRP A 99 -13.29 3.12 9.68
N GLN A 100 -14.08 2.91 10.72
CA GLN A 100 -15.33 2.13 10.64
C GLN A 100 -16.37 2.78 9.71
N TYR A 101 -16.24 4.08 9.44
CA TYR A 101 -17.17 4.82 8.58
C TYR A 101 -16.69 4.88 7.12
N ARG A 102 -15.57 4.22 6.80
CA ARG A 102 -14.97 4.20 5.46
C ARG A 102 -14.96 2.77 4.96
N GLN A 103 -15.85 2.45 4.04
CA GLN A 103 -15.92 1.08 3.48
C GLN A 103 -14.59 0.64 2.89
N SER A 104 -13.92 1.52 2.13
CA SER A 104 -12.64 1.18 1.50
C SER A 104 -11.53 0.84 2.50
N VAL A 105 -11.52 1.49 3.66
CA VAL A 105 -10.55 1.19 4.72
C VAL A 105 -10.70 -0.25 5.19
N GLY A 106 -11.94 -0.70 5.41
CA GLY A 106 -12.22 -2.08 5.79
C GLY A 106 -11.76 -3.08 4.75
N ILE A 107 -11.99 -2.78 3.47
CA ILE A 107 -11.57 -3.65 2.36
C ILE A 107 -10.05 -3.76 2.32
N VAL A 108 -9.34 -2.63 2.36
CA VAL A 108 -7.87 -2.64 2.33
C VAL A 108 -7.31 -3.34 3.57
N LYS A 109 -7.86 -3.06 4.75
CA LYS A 109 -7.42 -3.72 5.98
C LYS A 109 -7.57 -5.24 5.89
N GLU A 110 -8.67 -5.71 5.32
CA GLU A 110 -8.88 -7.15 5.14
C GLU A 110 -7.88 -7.75 4.16
N LEU A 111 -7.57 -7.06 3.06
CA LEU A 111 -6.51 -7.48 2.13
C LEU A 111 -5.18 -7.63 2.86
N LEU A 112 -4.85 -6.72 3.77
CA LEU A 112 -3.64 -6.76 4.58
C LEU A 112 -3.76 -7.72 5.78
N ARG A 113 -4.83 -8.50 5.86
CA ARG A 113 -5.07 -9.47 6.95
C ARG A 113 -5.02 -8.82 8.33
N GLY A 114 -5.59 -7.61 8.42
CA GLY A 114 -5.62 -6.84 9.66
C GLY A 114 -4.37 -6.03 9.95
N LYS A 115 -3.35 -6.09 9.11
CA LYS A 115 -2.06 -5.42 9.37
C LYS A 115 -2.08 -3.97 8.92
N MET A 116 -3.09 -3.25 9.36
CA MET A 116 -3.22 -1.80 9.20
C MET A 116 -3.19 -1.17 10.59
N TYR A 117 -2.32 -0.19 10.76
CA TYR A 117 -2.07 0.43 12.07
C TYR A 117 -2.24 1.94 12.00
N PRO A 118 -2.80 2.55 13.06
CA PRO A 118 -2.86 4.01 13.11
C PRO A 118 -1.47 4.60 13.41
N VAL A 119 -1.27 5.84 13.00
CA VAL A 119 -0.01 6.56 13.23
C VAL A 119 -0.07 7.22 14.61
N THR A 120 -0.08 6.39 15.65
CA THR A 120 0.00 6.74 17.06
C THR A 120 1.18 5.99 17.65
N LEU A 121 1.62 6.35 18.85
CA LEU A 121 2.72 5.63 19.51
C LEU A 121 2.39 4.14 19.63
N ALA A 122 1.19 3.80 20.11
CA ALA A 122 0.78 2.41 20.24
C ALA A 122 0.66 1.69 18.89
N GLY A 123 0.12 2.37 17.88
CA GLY A 123 0.00 1.82 16.54
C GLY A 123 1.34 1.56 15.89
N LEU A 124 2.27 2.51 16.00
CA LEU A 124 3.61 2.36 15.45
C LEU A 124 4.38 1.25 16.15
N GLU A 125 4.21 1.11 17.48
CA GLU A 125 4.84 0.03 18.23
C GLU A 125 4.37 -1.33 17.73
N ARG A 126 3.06 -1.51 17.54
CA ARG A 126 2.52 -2.76 16.99
C ARG A 126 2.99 -3.02 15.57
N ALA A 127 3.06 -1.98 14.75
CA ALA A 127 3.56 -2.07 13.38
C ALA A 127 5.02 -2.55 13.35
N MET A 128 5.86 -1.96 14.19
CA MET A 128 7.27 -2.34 14.28
C MET A 128 7.42 -3.77 14.78
N ASN A 129 6.61 -4.18 15.75
CA ASN A 129 6.60 -5.57 16.24
C ASN A 129 6.27 -6.54 15.12
N GLU A 130 5.26 -6.22 14.29
CA GLU A 130 4.89 -7.07 13.16
C GLU A 130 6.02 -7.18 12.14
N LEU A 131 6.70 -6.08 11.85
CA LEU A 131 7.82 -6.10 10.90
C LEU A 131 9.05 -6.83 11.44
N SER A 132 9.16 -6.99 12.76
CA SER A 132 10.31 -7.61 13.41
C SER A 132 10.16 -9.11 13.64
N LYS A 133 9.00 -9.68 13.37
CA LYS A 133 8.76 -11.11 13.58
C LYS A 133 9.59 -12.00 12.69
#